data_c83ab2c41b164d577353104486551b73
#
_entry.id   c83ab2c41b164d577353104486551b73
#
_cell.length_a   1.000
_cell.length_b   1.000
_cell.length_c   1.000
_cell.angle_alpha   90.00
_cell.angle_beta   90.00
_cell.angle_gamma   90.00
#
_symmetry.space_group_name_H-M   'P 1'
#
loop_
_entity.id
_entity.type
_entity.pdbx_description
1 polymer ?
#
loop_
_entity_poly.entity_id
_entity_poly.type
_entity_poly.pdbx_seq_one_letter_code
_entity_poly.pdbx_strand_id
1 'polypeptide(L)'
;DTLALGAAGIALGLTAAMPAWAQGQTDDAHEAAATADAAEAQAEDDDADDQAADSGEAAQAGQLPPAEPDPDSDFGVDLNVNMDTIDDYLGIPGVAYRDMRLLKDPADYSAIGGDSVLSFAIAGFKVVPYPYVGTLQELPVSGAYEGEHLFDVEWDETGEIVSATPCYEQSLLILQDLFPQDGPVVLCCGGGGYAAMMKKLLVYLGWDESLLYNAGGVWDYTGYEAIELAHVD
;
A
#
# COMPACT_ATOMS: atom_id res chain seq x y z
N ASP A 1 63.84 12.47 -14.05
CA ASP A 1 62.95 11.48 -14.71
C ASP A 1 61.65 11.39 -13.92
N THR A 2 60.65 12.14 -14.42
CA THR A 2 59.33 12.25 -13.80
C THR A 2 58.36 11.45 -14.65
N LEU A 3 57.86 10.33 -14.13
CA LEU A 3 56.79 9.54 -14.74
C LEU A 3 55.43 10.06 -14.27
N ALA A 4 54.65 10.61 -15.19
CA ALA A 4 53.25 10.98 -15.00
C ALA A 4 52.39 9.74 -15.22
N LEU A 5 51.65 9.28 -14.15
CA LEU A 5 50.57 8.32 -14.28
C LEU A 5 49.28 9.06 -14.60
N GLY A 6 48.75 8.82 -15.78
CA GLY A 6 47.41 9.25 -16.17
C GLY A 6 46.33 8.37 -15.53
N ALA A 7 45.44 8.97 -14.78
CA ALA A 7 44.22 8.33 -14.28
C ALA A 7 43.13 8.36 -15.37
N ALA A 8 42.85 7.20 -15.98
CA ALA A 8 41.68 7.05 -16.83
C ALA A 8 40.47 6.77 -15.93
N GLY A 9 39.59 7.76 -15.78
CA GLY A 9 38.31 7.62 -15.14
C GLY A 9 37.34 6.87 -16.05
N ILE A 10 36.94 5.68 -15.65
CA ILE A 10 35.81 4.94 -16.24
C ILE A 10 34.55 5.42 -15.53
N ALA A 11 33.79 6.27 -16.18
CA ALA A 11 32.44 6.59 -15.76
C ALA A 11 31.55 5.41 -16.11
N LEU A 12 31.25 4.54 -15.15
CA LEU A 12 30.16 3.57 -15.26
C LEU A 12 28.87 4.36 -15.05
N GLY A 13 28.16 4.64 -16.14
CA GLY A 13 26.78 5.09 -16.07
C GLY A 13 25.90 3.92 -15.64
N LEU A 14 25.53 3.86 -14.37
CA LEU A 14 24.40 3.07 -13.92
C LEU A 14 23.13 3.81 -14.36
N THR A 15 22.53 3.37 -15.45
CA THR A 15 21.12 3.62 -15.70
C THR A 15 20.33 2.64 -14.84
N ALA A 16 19.96 3.06 -13.64
CA ALA A 16 19.00 2.31 -12.84
C ALA A 16 17.68 2.27 -13.63
N ALA A 17 17.27 1.09 -14.07
CA ALA A 17 15.94 0.86 -14.60
C ALA A 17 14.95 1.06 -13.45
N MET A 18 14.03 2.00 -13.59
CA MET A 18 12.96 2.19 -12.62
C MET A 18 12.07 0.94 -12.60
N PRO A 19 11.68 0.42 -11.42
CA PRO A 19 10.72 -0.66 -11.32
C PRO A 19 9.38 -0.26 -11.94
N ALA A 20 8.65 -1.24 -12.48
CA ALA A 20 7.46 -1.03 -13.31
C ALA A 20 6.36 -0.19 -12.65
N TRP A 21 6.25 -0.21 -11.33
CA TRP A 21 5.28 0.56 -10.58
C TRP A 21 5.50 2.10 -10.58
N ALA A 22 6.72 2.57 -10.88
CA ALA A 22 7.01 4.00 -11.00
C ALA A 22 6.61 4.60 -12.35
N GLN A 23 6.09 3.81 -13.29
CA GLN A 23 5.80 4.23 -14.67
C GLN A 23 4.29 4.39 -14.97
N GLY A 24 3.40 4.04 -14.03
CA GLY A 24 1.96 3.92 -14.27
C GLY A 24 1.08 5.15 -14.02
N GLN A 25 1.59 6.28 -13.53
CA GLN A 25 0.73 7.38 -13.07
C GLN A 25 0.90 8.74 -13.75
N THR A 26 1.31 8.81 -15.01
CA THR A 26 1.50 10.10 -15.68
C THR A 26 0.64 10.37 -16.91
N ASP A 27 -0.47 9.71 -17.13
CA ASP A 27 -1.36 10.09 -18.25
C ASP A 27 -2.83 9.92 -17.87
N ASP A 28 -3.43 10.88 -17.18
CA ASP A 28 -4.86 11.25 -17.35
C ASP A 28 -5.27 12.41 -16.43
N ALA A 29 -4.77 13.59 -16.69
CA ALA A 29 -5.40 14.82 -16.22
C ALA A 29 -5.25 15.89 -17.30
N HIS A 30 -6.27 16.04 -18.09
CA HIS A 30 -6.79 17.24 -18.72
C HIS A 30 -7.48 16.91 -20.04
N GLU A 31 -8.79 16.84 -20.05
CA GLU A 31 -9.62 17.58 -21.00
C GLU A 31 -11.11 17.31 -20.71
N ALA A 32 -11.73 18.20 -19.98
CA ALA A 32 -13.17 18.32 -19.93
C ALA A 32 -13.56 19.78 -20.13
N ALA A 33 -13.89 20.15 -21.35
CA ALA A 33 -14.68 21.35 -21.60
C ALA A 33 -15.58 21.15 -22.82
N ALA A 34 -16.89 21.15 -22.51
CA ALA A 34 -18.03 21.67 -23.27
C ALA A 34 -18.30 21.10 -24.68
N THR A 35 -19.48 20.48 -24.84
CA THR A 35 -20.61 21.11 -25.57
C THR A 35 -21.89 20.31 -25.33
N ALA A 36 -22.93 21.00 -24.89
CA ALA A 36 -24.32 20.54 -24.93
C ALA A 36 -24.85 20.71 -26.36
N ASP A 37 -25.58 19.74 -26.87
CA ASP A 37 -26.85 20.01 -27.57
C ASP A 37 -27.70 18.74 -27.70
N ALA A 38 -29.01 18.97 -27.73
CA ALA A 38 -30.10 18.04 -27.63
C ALA A 38 -30.43 17.33 -28.94
N ALA A 39 -30.98 16.10 -28.84
CA ALA A 39 -32.10 15.66 -29.69
C ALA A 39 -32.72 14.35 -29.18
N GLU A 40 -34.03 14.36 -28.98
CA GLU A 40 -34.95 13.26 -28.73
C GLU A 40 -34.99 12.25 -29.88
N ALA A 41 -35.21 10.95 -29.61
CA ALA A 41 -36.39 10.20 -30.07
C ALA A 41 -36.27 8.67 -29.90
N GLN A 42 -37.23 8.13 -29.16
CA GLN A 42 -38.06 6.90 -29.37
C GLN A 42 -37.40 5.50 -29.36
N ALA A 43 -37.87 4.79 -28.38
CA ALA A 43 -38.23 3.41 -28.16
C ALA A 43 -38.25 2.43 -29.36
N GLU A 44 -37.78 1.20 -29.12
CA GLU A 44 -38.62 -0.04 -29.25
C GLU A 44 -37.90 -1.22 -28.56
N ASP A 45 -38.71 -2.07 -27.93
CA ASP A 45 -38.44 -3.30 -27.22
C ASP A 45 -37.62 -4.30 -28.04
N ASP A 46 -36.74 -5.05 -27.36
CA ASP A 46 -36.68 -6.50 -27.55
C ASP A 46 -36.05 -7.19 -26.32
N ASP A 47 -36.85 -8.05 -25.69
CA ASP A 47 -36.50 -9.00 -24.66
C ASP A 47 -35.37 -9.95 -25.14
N ALA A 48 -34.28 -10.03 -24.41
CA ALA A 48 -33.40 -11.19 -24.37
C ALA A 48 -32.85 -11.35 -22.97
N ASP A 49 -33.50 -12.26 -22.26
CA ASP A 49 -33.09 -12.90 -21.01
C ASP A 49 -31.63 -13.45 -21.17
N ASP A 50 -30.65 -12.79 -20.56
CA ASP A 50 -29.36 -13.39 -20.28
C ASP A 50 -29.05 -13.15 -18.79
N GLN A 51 -29.53 -14.10 -17.98
CA GLN A 51 -29.19 -14.23 -16.58
C GLN A 51 -27.73 -14.68 -16.48
N ALA A 52 -26.81 -13.72 -16.56
CA ALA A 52 -25.49 -13.89 -15.98
C ALA A 52 -25.67 -13.97 -14.46
N ALA A 53 -25.41 -15.14 -13.91
CA ALA A 53 -25.45 -15.40 -12.49
C ALA A 53 -24.40 -14.52 -11.80
N ASP A 54 -24.86 -13.38 -11.30
CA ASP A 54 -24.19 -12.61 -10.27
C ASP A 54 -24.18 -13.46 -8.98
N SER A 55 -23.12 -14.25 -8.79
CA SER A 55 -22.82 -14.91 -7.53
C SER A 55 -22.08 -13.93 -6.59
N GLY A 56 -22.58 -12.73 -6.48
CA GLY A 56 -22.22 -11.81 -5.42
C GLY A 56 -22.78 -12.38 -4.11
N GLU A 57 -22.00 -13.17 -3.40
CA GLU A 57 -22.26 -13.51 -2.01
C GLU A 57 -22.34 -12.19 -1.25
N ALA A 58 -23.56 -11.74 -0.94
CA ALA A 58 -23.78 -10.50 -0.21
C ALA A 58 -22.99 -10.57 1.10
N ALA A 59 -21.98 -9.72 1.24
CA ALA A 59 -21.18 -9.60 2.44
C ALA A 59 -22.12 -9.48 3.64
N GLN A 60 -22.01 -10.42 4.58
CA GLN A 60 -22.81 -10.38 5.80
C GLN A 60 -22.38 -9.15 6.59
N ALA A 61 -23.31 -8.25 6.88
CA ALA A 61 -23.02 -7.03 7.62
C ALA A 61 -22.24 -7.34 8.91
N GLY A 62 -21.02 -6.82 9.01
CA GLY A 62 -20.14 -7.02 10.16
C GLY A 62 -19.09 -8.13 10.00
N GLN A 63 -18.84 -8.63 8.78
CA GLN A 63 -17.76 -9.56 8.48
C GLN A 63 -17.01 -9.13 7.22
N LEU A 64 -15.66 -9.24 7.24
CA LEU A 64 -14.88 -9.03 6.01
C LEU A 64 -15.14 -10.17 5.01
N PRO A 65 -15.20 -9.87 3.71
CA PRO A 65 -15.16 -10.90 2.67
C PRO A 65 -13.80 -11.63 2.71
N PRO A 66 -13.66 -12.80 2.07
CA PRO A 66 -12.36 -13.43 1.90
C PRO A 66 -11.34 -12.47 1.27
N ALA A 67 -10.08 -12.52 1.71
CA ALA A 67 -9.02 -11.73 1.10
C ALA A 67 -8.78 -12.19 -0.36
N GLU A 68 -8.81 -11.24 -1.27
CA GLU A 68 -8.63 -11.47 -2.72
C GLU A 68 -7.66 -10.42 -3.29
N PRO A 69 -6.35 -10.68 -3.24
CA PRO A 69 -5.35 -9.77 -3.80
C PRO A 69 -5.53 -9.59 -5.30
N ASP A 70 -5.56 -8.34 -5.77
CA ASP A 70 -5.61 -8.00 -7.18
C ASP A 70 -4.31 -8.42 -7.87
N PRO A 71 -4.35 -9.33 -8.85
CA PRO A 71 -3.16 -9.78 -9.57
C PRO A 71 -2.56 -8.69 -10.48
N ASP A 72 -3.32 -7.65 -10.81
CA ASP A 72 -2.88 -6.53 -11.63
C ASP A 72 -2.33 -5.37 -10.78
N SER A 73 -2.45 -5.46 -9.45
CA SER A 73 -1.90 -4.48 -8.52
C SER A 73 -0.42 -4.74 -8.22
N ASP A 74 0.45 -3.75 -8.40
CA ASP A 74 1.88 -3.84 -8.05
C ASP A 74 2.12 -4.16 -6.56
N PHE A 75 1.13 -3.88 -5.70
CA PHE A 75 1.21 -4.08 -4.26
C PHE A 75 0.26 -5.15 -3.74
N GLY A 76 -0.45 -5.87 -4.62
CA GLY A 76 -1.44 -6.87 -4.23
C GLY A 76 -2.54 -6.25 -3.34
N VAL A 77 -3.06 -5.10 -3.75
CA VAL A 77 -4.21 -4.45 -3.11
C VAL A 77 -5.41 -5.39 -3.22
N ASP A 78 -6.20 -5.48 -2.17
CA ASP A 78 -7.34 -6.39 -2.12
C ASP A 78 -8.49 -5.89 -3.00
N LEU A 79 -9.09 -6.78 -3.80
CA LEU A 79 -10.21 -6.45 -4.69
C LEU A 79 -11.48 -6.07 -3.92
N ASN A 80 -11.67 -6.66 -2.72
CA ASN A 80 -12.89 -6.52 -1.94
C ASN A 80 -12.76 -5.47 -0.83
N VAL A 81 -11.57 -5.36 -0.22
CA VAL A 81 -11.28 -4.46 0.91
C VAL A 81 -10.16 -3.52 0.53
N ASN A 82 -10.50 -2.40 -0.09
CA ASN A 82 -9.56 -1.39 -0.60
C ASN A 82 -10.07 0.03 -0.28
N MET A 83 -9.36 1.06 -0.74
CA MET A 83 -9.69 2.46 -0.42
C MET A 83 -11.05 2.92 -0.94
N ASP A 84 -11.63 2.27 -1.95
CA ASP A 84 -12.96 2.59 -2.46
C ASP A 84 -14.08 1.96 -1.61
N THR A 85 -13.79 0.86 -0.91
CA THR A 85 -14.77 0.06 -0.16
C THR A 85 -14.56 0.09 1.35
N ILE A 86 -13.43 0.63 1.82
CA ILE A 86 -12.99 0.51 3.22
C ILE A 86 -14.01 1.06 4.23
N ASP A 87 -14.75 2.10 3.88
CA ASP A 87 -15.76 2.71 4.77
C ASP A 87 -16.87 1.73 5.16
N ASP A 88 -17.19 0.76 4.29
CA ASP A 88 -18.19 -0.29 4.56
C ASP A 88 -17.67 -1.35 5.56
N TYR A 89 -16.37 -1.40 5.78
CA TYR A 89 -15.71 -2.42 6.60
C TYR A 89 -15.06 -1.87 7.87
N LEU A 90 -15.22 -0.60 8.19
CA LEU A 90 -14.66 -0.02 9.40
C LEU A 90 -15.40 -0.46 10.67
N GLY A 91 -14.65 -0.57 11.77
CA GLY A 91 -15.23 -0.85 13.09
C GLY A 91 -15.76 -2.27 13.29
N ILE A 92 -15.45 -3.23 12.42
CA ILE A 92 -15.84 -4.63 12.60
C ILE A 92 -15.12 -5.20 13.83
N PRO A 93 -15.85 -5.77 14.81
CA PRO A 93 -15.23 -6.35 16.00
C PRO A 93 -14.24 -7.47 15.65
N GLY A 94 -13.07 -7.46 16.27
CA GLY A 94 -12.03 -8.46 16.05
C GLY A 94 -11.12 -8.19 14.85
N VAL A 95 -11.39 -7.17 14.04
CA VAL A 95 -10.52 -6.73 12.95
C VAL A 95 -9.50 -5.71 13.45
N ALA A 96 -8.24 -5.90 13.13
CA ALA A 96 -7.17 -4.96 13.43
C ALA A 96 -6.86 -4.09 12.20
N TYR A 97 -7.06 -2.78 12.30
CA TYR A 97 -6.75 -1.81 11.24
C TYR A 97 -5.43 -1.13 11.54
N ARG A 98 -4.49 -1.13 10.58
CA ARG A 98 -3.13 -0.60 10.77
C ARG A 98 -2.72 0.28 9.59
N ASP A 99 -2.30 1.51 9.91
CA ASP A 99 -1.71 2.45 8.96
C ASP A 99 -0.19 2.40 9.08
N MET A 100 0.48 2.02 8.00
CA MET A 100 1.91 1.77 7.97
C MET A 100 2.75 3.03 7.74
N ARG A 101 2.12 4.22 7.68
CA ARG A 101 2.83 5.48 7.45
C ARG A 101 3.60 5.96 8.68
N LEU A 102 4.74 6.63 8.44
CA LEU A 102 5.41 7.45 9.44
C LEU A 102 4.62 8.76 9.69
N LEU A 103 4.74 9.34 10.88
CA LEU A 103 4.20 10.69 11.15
C LEU A 103 4.84 11.72 10.22
N LYS A 104 6.14 11.57 9.96
CA LYS A 104 6.89 12.30 8.97
C LYS A 104 7.92 11.34 8.36
N ASP A 105 7.75 11.05 7.07
CA ASP A 105 8.67 10.20 6.34
C ASP A 105 9.84 11.04 5.83
N PRO A 106 11.11 10.61 6.02
CA PRO A 106 12.25 11.29 5.43
C PRO A 106 12.30 11.19 3.91
N ALA A 107 11.61 10.20 3.31
CA ALA A 107 11.49 10.08 1.86
C ALA A 107 10.59 11.17 1.26
N ASP A 108 10.95 11.67 0.07
CA ASP A 108 10.15 12.64 -0.67
C ASP A 108 9.27 11.93 -1.71
N TYR A 109 7.97 11.86 -1.43
CA TYR A 109 6.97 11.22 -2.30
C TYR A 109 6.31 12.20 -3.29
N SER A 110 6.69 13.47 -3.31
CA SER A 110 6.04 14.49 -4.15
C SER A 110 6.08 14.16 -5.65
N ALA A 111 7.13 13.48 -6.11
CA ALA A 111 7.27 13.07 -7.51
C ALA A 111 6.22 12.02 -7.96
N ILE A 112 5.61 11.30 -7.03
CA ILE A 112 4.58 10.28 -7.28
C ILE A 112 3.22 10.67 -6.68
N GLY A 113 3.01 11.97 -6.41
CA GLY A 113 1.73 12.49 -5.91
C GLY A 113 1.48 12.26 -4.42
N GLY A 114 2.49 11.81 -3.68
CA GLY A 114 2.35 11.49 -2.27
C GLY A 114 2.76 12.63 -1.32
N ASP A 115 2.42 12.46 -0.03
CA ASP A 115 2.77 13.34 1.07
C ASP A 115 3.65 12.60 2.08
N SER A 116 4.77 13.22 2.47
CA SER A 116 5.69 12.70 3.48
C SER A 116 5.22 12.97 4.92
N VAL A 117 4.17 13.77 5.09
CA VAL A 117 3.62 14.13 6.40
C VAL A 117 2.25 13.50 6.56
N LEU A 118 2.04 12.83 7.70
CA LEU A 118 0.74 12.24 8.02
C LEU A 118 -0.22 13.34 8.45
N SER A 119 -0.97 13.88 7.48
CA SER A 119 -1.92 14.98 7.65
C SER A 119 -3.31 14.52 8.06
N PHE A 120 -3.68 13.27 7.75
CA PHE A 120 -4.93 12.64 8.15
C PHE A 120 -4.78 11.13 8.34
N ALA A 121 -5.71 10.52 9.04
CA ALA A 121 -5.86 9.08 9.16
C ALA A 121 -7.31 8.67 8.91
N ILE A 122 -7.54 7.42 8.52
CA ILE A 122 -8.90 6.86 8.44
C ILE A 122 -9.34 6.43 9.83
N ALA A 123 -10.58 6.70 10.20
CA ALA A 123 -11.15 6.34 11.50
C ALA A 123 -10.96 4.85 11.81
N GLY A 124 -10.53 4.53 13.03
CA GLY A 124 -10.29 3.15 13.46
C GLY A 124 -8.91 2.57 13.13
N PHE A 125 -8.16 3.15 12.19
CA PHE A 125 -6.79 2.75 11.93
C PHE A 125 -5.84 3.25 13.02
N LYS A 126 -4.92 2.37 13.44
CA LYS A 126 -3.81 2.71 14.33
C LYS A 126 -2.54 2.84 13.52
N VAL A 127 -1.79 3.92 13.71
CA VAL A 127 -0.51 4.14 13.04
C VAL A 127 0.54 3.21 13.64
N VAL A 128 1.09 2.34 12.80
CA VAL A 128 2.19 1.42 13.12
C VAL A 128 3.17 1.46 11.94
N PRO A 129 4.13 2.39 11.93
CA PRO A 129 4.97 2.62 10.76
C PRO A 129 5.80 1.39 10.39
N TYR A 130 5.70 0.93 9.13
CA TYR A 130 6.49 -0.19 8.65
C TYR A 130 8.01 0.01 8.84
N PRO A 131 8.58 1.21 8.60
CA PRO A 131 10.03 1.42 8.76
C PRO A 131 10.55 1.17 10.18
N TYR A 132 9.69 1.20 11.21
CA TYR A 132 10.07 0.78 12.57
C TYR A 132 9.91 -0.72 12.82
N VAL A 133 9.26 -1.43 11.90
CA VAL A 133 9.05 -2.87 12.00
C VAL A 133 10.11 -3.64 11.23
N GLY A 134 10.42 -3.26 10.01
CA GLY A 134 11.38 -3.97 9.18
C GLY A 134 12.18 -3.08 8.24
N THR A 135 13.32 -3.62 7.79
CA THR A 135 14.13 -3.00 6.76
C THR A 135 13.31 -2.79 5.49
N LEU A 136 13.44 -1.62 4.89
CA LEU A 136 12.75 -1.29 3.65
C LEU A 136 13.30 -2.11 2.48
N GLN A 137 12.40 -2.55 1.62
CA GLN A 137 12.76 -2.87 0.24
C GLN A 137 13.31 -1.61 -0.44
N GLU A 138 14.17 -1.75 -1.44
CA GLU A 138 14.66 -0.61 -2.21
C GLU A 138 13.47 0.18 -2.79
N LEU A 139 13.37 1.45 -2.39
CA LEU A 139 12.31 2.35 -2.85
C LEU A 139 12.87 3.24 -3.97
N PRO A 140 12.04 3.63 -4.96
CA PRO A 140 12.46 4.51 -6.06
C PRO A 140 12.63 5.97 -5.62
N VAL A 141 12.28 6.29 -4.37
CA VAL A 141 12.41 7.62 -3.77
C VAL A 141 13.64 7.69 -2.88
N SER A 142 14.38 8.79 -2.97
CA SER A 142 15.56 9.02 -2.14
C SER A 142 15.19 9.43 -0.72
N GLY A 143 16.10 9.18 0.24
CA GLY A 143 15.98 9.65 1.63
C GLY A 143 15.08 8.77 2.50
N ALA A 144 14.92 7.48 2.14
CA ALA A 144 14.17 6.55 2.96
C ALA A 144 14.73 6.45 4.40
N TYR A 145 13.88 6.00 5.33
CA TYR A 145 14.26 5.79 6.73
C TYR A 145 15.40 4.78 6.87
N GLU A 146 16.46 5.14 7.61
CA GLU A 146 17.63 4.32 7.90
C GLU A 146 17.82 4.11 9.42
N GLY A 147 16.78 4.23 10.22
CA GLY A 147 16.84 4.08 11.68
C GLY A 147 16.70 2.63 12.17
N GLU A 148 16.54 2.48 13.49
CA GLU A 148 16.33 1.19 14.13
C GLU A 148 14.94 0.62 13.82
N HIS A 149 14.84 -0.73 13.71
CA HIS A 149 13.62 -1.48 13.43
C HIS A 149 13.58 -2.78 14.27
N LEU A 150 12.45 -3.47 14.24
CA LEU A 150 12.28 -4.72 14.98
C LEU A 150 12.95 -5.93 14.30
N PHE A 151 13.01 -5.92 12.96
CA PHE A 151 13.55 -7.02 12.17
C PHE A 151 14.46 -6.50 11.06
N ASP A 152 15.67 -7.06 10.95
CA ASP A 152 16.50 -6.96 9.75
C ASP A 152 15.89 -7.87 8.69
N VAL A 153 15.33 -7.27 7.63
CA VAL A 153 14.68 -7.97 6.52
C VAL A 153 15.56 -7.88 5.29
N GLU A 154 15.88 -9.03 4.72
CA GLU A 154 16.58 -9.13 3.44
C GLU A 154 15.57 -9.43 2.33
N TRP A 155 15.61 -8.63 1.28
CA TRP A 155 14.76 -8.73 0.11
C TRP A 155 15.56 -9.22 -1.10
N ASP A 156 14.97 -10.06 -1.94
CA ASP A 156 15.56 -10.40 -3.23
C ASP A 156 15.19 -9.37 -4.32
N GLU A 157 15.71 -9.59 -5.53
CA GLU A 157 15.49 -8.70 -6.68
C GLU A 157 14.01 -8.68 -7.15
N THR A 158 13.21 -9.67 -6.72
CA THR A 158 11.77 -9.75 -7.03
C THR A 158 10.89 -9.14 -5.95
N GLY A 159 11.50 -8.66 -4.85
CA GLY A 159 10.79 -8.10 -3.70
C GLY A 159 10.17 -9.17 -2.80
N GLU A 160 10.72 -10.39 -2.81
CA GLU A 160 10.36 -11.42 -1.84
C GLU A 160 11.37 -11.46 -0.69
N ILE A 161 10.90 -11.89 0.49
CA ILE A 161 11.74 -11.93 1.69
C ILE A 161 12.61 -13.18 1.68
N VAL A 162 13.92 -12.98 1.75
CA VAL A 162 14.94 -14.04 1.88
C VAL A 162 15.14 -14.41 3.34
N SER A 163 15.23 -13.40 4.20
CA SER A 163 15.38 -13.59 5.64
C SER A 163 14.73 -12.45 6.42
N ALA A 164 14.32 -12.73 7.67
CA ALA A 164 13.88 -11.74 8.63
C ALA A 164 14.43 -12.10 10.02
N THR A 165 15.45 -11.36 10.46
CA THR A 165 16.15 -11.61 11.73
C THR A 165 15.67 -10.62 12.78
N PRO A 166 15.20 -11.06 13.96
CA PRO A 166 14.80 -10.14 15.02
C PRO A 166 15.99 -9.36 15.57
N CYS A 167 15.89 -8.04 15.64
CA CYS A 167 16.92 -7.16 16.23
C CYS A 167 16.92 -7.18 17.77
N TYR A 168 15.80 -7.59 18.37
CA TYR A 168 15.62 -7.65 19.83
C TYR A 168 14.96 -8.97 20.23
N GLU A 169 15.22 -9.44 21.45
CA GLU A 169 14.58 -10.65 21.99
C GLU A 169 13.05 -10.57 22.01
N GLN A 170 12.49 -9.36 22.13
CA GLN A 170 11.06 -9.11 22.21
C GLN A 170 10.43 -8.79 20.86
N SER A 171 11.19 -8.71 19.76
CA SER A 171 10.67 -8.28 18.46
C SER A 171 9.40 -9.02 18.03
N LEU A 172 9.40 -10.35 18.15
CA LEU A 172 8.23 -11.15 17.77
C LEU A 172 7.03 -10.93 18.70
N LEU A 173 7.26 -10.77 20.01
CA LEU A 173 6.18 -10.50 20.97
C LEU A 173 5.54 -9.13 20.71
N ILE A 174 6.36 -8.11 20.42
CA ILE A 174 5.87 -6.77 20.03
C ILE A 174 5.05 -6.86 18.75
N LEU A 175 5.54 -7.61 17.76
CA LEU A 175 4.84 -7.78 16.50
C LEU A 175 3.47 -8.46 16.69
N GLN A 176 3.40 -9.51 17.51
CA GLN A 176 2.16 -10.23 17.83
C GLN A 176 1.13 -9.35 18.58
N ASP A 177 1.60 -8.44 19.44
CA ASP A 177 0.72 -7.47 20.11
C ASP A 177 0.16 -6.42 19.13
N LEU A 178 1.00 -5.98 18.19
CA LEU A 178 0.60 -5.01 17.18
C LEU A 178 -0.31 -5.63 16.09
N PHE A 179 -0.07 -6.87 15.71
CA PHE A 179 -0.75 -7.59 14.63
C PHE A 179 -1.25 -8.96 15.15
N PRO A 180 -2.50 -9.05 15.62
CA PRO A 180 -3.06 -10.32 16.09
C PRO A 180 -2.98 -11.43 15.03
N GLN A 181 -2.60 -12.65 15.46
CA GLN A 181 -2.51 -13.82 14.57
C GLN A 181 -3.83 -14.58 14.41
N ASP A 182 -4.76 -14.37 15.33
CA ASP A 182 -6.04 -15.08 15.44
C ASP A 182 -7.24 -14.31 14.85
N GLY A 183 -6.98 -13.21 14.16
CA GLY A 183 -8.02 -12.37 13.57
C GLY A 183 -7.54 -11.62 12.33
N PRO A 184 -8.49 -11.05 11.55
CA PRO A 184 -8.17 -10.29 10.36
C PRO A 184 -7.37 -9.02 10.67
N VAL A 185 -6.41 -8.71 9.78
CA VAL A 185 -5.63 -7.48 9.82
C VAL A 185 -5.77 -6.75 8.48
N VAL A 186 -6.27 -5.53 8.53
CA VAL A 186 -6.37 -4.64 7.37
C VAL A 186 -5.24 -3.62 7.43
N LEU A 187 -4.41 -3.62 6.41
CA LEU A 187 -3.23 -2.78 6.28
C LEU A 187 -3.46 -1.68 5.24
N CYS A 188 -2.99 -0.47 5.50
CA CYS A 188 -2.89 0.58 4.51
C CYS A 188 -1.59 1.38 4.70
N CYS A 189 -1.24 2.21 3.73
CA CYS A 189 -0.20 3.23 3.89
C CYS A 189 -0.45 4.41 2.94
N GLY A 190 0.56 5.19 2.58
CA GLY A 190 0.43 6.28 1.61
C GLY A 190 0.00 5.79 0.23
N GLY A 191 0.86 5.06 -0.47
CA GLY A 191 0.62 4.53 -1.80
C GLY A 191 0.55 2.99 -1.88
N GLY A 192 0.35 2.26 -0.79
CA GLY A 192 0.22 0.79 -0.78
C GLY A 192 1.52 0.01 -0.52
N GLY A 193 2.71 0.56 -0.78
CA GLY A 193 3.98 -0.16 -0.71
C GLY A 193 4.38 -0.63 0.69
N TYR A 194 4.30 0.21 1.72
CA TYR A 194 4.59 -0.20 3.10
C TYR A 194 3.59 -1.26 3.61
N ALA A 195 2.33 -1.18 3.20
CA ALA A 195 1.33 -2.18 3.53
C ALA A 195 1.66 -3.53 2.88
N ALA A 196 2.12 -3.54 1.62
CA ALA A 196 2.59 -4.74 0.93
C ALA A 196 3.81 -5.36 1.61
N MET A 197 4.83 -4.56 1.96
CA MET A 197 6.01 -5.03 2.71
C MET A 197 5.60 -5.65 4.05
N MET A 198 4.68 -4.99 4.77
CA MET A 198 4.18 -5.51 6.05
C MET A 198 3.45 -6.82 5.89
N LYS A 199 2.55 -6.95 4.90
CA LYS A 199 1.84 -8.20 4.62
C LYS A 199 2.83 -9.34 4.34
N LYS A 200 3.83 -9.11 3.47
CA LYS A 200 4.87 -10.09 3.18
C LYS A 200 5.65 -10.50 4.43
N LEU A 201 6.02 -9.55 5.29
CA LEU A 201 6.75 -9.85 6.53
C LEU A 201 5.90 -10.68 7.50
N LEU A 202 4.63 -10.35 7.68
CA LEU A 202 3.72 -11.13 8.51
C LEU A 202 3.57 -12.57 7.99
N VAL A 203 3.34 -12.76 6.69
CA VAL A 203 3.26 -14.09 6.06
C VAL A 203 4.56 -14.87 6.26
N TYR A 204 5.72 -14.25 6.01
CA TYR A 204 7.02 -14.87 6.20
C TYR A 204 7.23 -15.35 7.65
N LEU A 205 6.74 -14.59 8.63
CA LEU A 205 6.82 -14.90 10.06
C LEU A 205 5.70 -15.83 10.56
N GLY A 206 4.80 -16.30 9.67
CA GLY A 206 3.82 -17.35 9.96
C GLY A 206 2.39 -16.90 10.25
N TRP A 207 2.03 -15.66 9.91
CA TRP A 207 0.62 -15.25 9.89
C TRP A 207 -0.13 -15.91 8.73
N ASP A 208 -1.41 -16.18 8.91
CA ASP A 208 -2.28 -16.71 7.86
C ASP A 208 -2.57 -15.62 6.82
N GLU A 209 -2.11 -15.82 5.58
CA GLU A 209 -2.28 -14.87 4.50
C GLU A 209 -3.76 -14.54 4.22
N SER A 210 -4.66 -15.51 4.40
CA SER A 210 -6.09 -15.34 4.19
C SER A 210 -6.77 -14.37 5.15
N LEU A 211 -6.08 -14.01 6.25
CA LEU A 211 -6.52 -13.02 7.24
C LEU A 211 -5.85 -11.65 7.04
N LEU A 212 -5.01 -11.47 6.03
CA LEU A 212 -4.24 -10.25 5.79
C LEU A 212 -4.71 -9.52 4.53
N TYR A 213 -5.20 -8.31 4.70
CA TYR A 213 -5.71 -7.46 3.63
C TYR A 213 -4.77 -6.28 3.42
N ASN A 214 -4.38 -6.01 2.18
CA ASN A 214 -3.76 -4.74 1.80
C ASN A 214 -4.82 -3.84 1.19
N ALA A 215 -5.33 -2.87 1.94
CA ALA A 215 -6.33 -1.93 1.46
C ALA A 215 -5.77 -0.83 0.55
N GLY A 216 -4.46 -0.82 0.28
CA GLY A 216 -3.84 0.11 -0.65
C GLY A 216 -3.38 1.42 -0.03
N GLY A 217 -3.41 2.48 -0.84
CA GLY A 217 -2.88 3.78 -0.52
C GLY A 217 -3.94 4.79 -0.13
N VAL A 218 -3.76 5.45 1.03
CA VAL A 218 -4.70 6.47 1.51
C VAL A 218 -4.59 7.80 0.77
N TRP A 219 -3.57 8.01 -0.07
CA TRP A 219 -3.46 9.24 -0.86
C TRP A 219 -4.61 9.39 -1.85
N ASP A 220 -5.19 8.27 -2.31
CA ASP A 220 -6.35 8.23 -3.21
C ASP A 220 -7.69 8.07 -2.46
N TYR A 221 -7.68 8.07 -1.12
CA TYR A 221 -8.89 7.91 -0.33
C TYR A 221 -9.81 9.12 -0.45
N THR A 222 -11.04 8.88 -0.90
CA THR A 222 -12.08 9.89 -1.09
C THR A 222 -13.30 9.67 -0.18
N GLY A 223 -13.21 8.74 0.76
CA GLY A 223 -14.27 8.43 1.70
C GLY A 223 -14.51 9.53 2.75
N TYR A 224 -15.43 9.29 3.65
CA TYR A 224 -15.90 10.27 4.63
C TYR A 224 -15.39 10.03 6.06
N GLU A 225 -14.64 8.96 6.29
CA GLU A 225 -14.11 8.59 7.61
C GLU A 225 -12.69 9.15 7.87
N ALA A 226 -12.26 10.15 7.10
CA ALA A 226 -10.99 10.83 7.32
C ALA A 226 -11.02 11.69 8.58
N ILE A 227 -9.99 11.54 9.42
CA ILE A 227 -9.73 12.35 10.60
C ILE A 227 -8.52 13.23 10.33
N GLU A 228 -8.70 14.54 10.30
CA GLU A 228 -7.58 15.49 10.20
C GLU A 228 -6.70 15.42 11.47
N LEU A 229 -5.40 15.31 11.24
CA LEU A 229 -4.42 15.32 12.32
C LEU A 229 -3.81 16.72 12.44
N ALA A 230 -3.77 17.25 13.68
CA ALA A 230 -3.08 18.50 13.93
C ALA A 230 -1.58 18.33 13.69
N HIS A 231 -0.99 19.21 12.89
CA HIS A 231 0.46 19.31 12.80
C HIS A 231 1.04 19.61 14.18
N VAL A 232 1.93 18.76 14.64
CA VAL A 232 2.84 19.07 15.75
C VAL A 232 4.14 19.51 15.08
N ASP A 233 4.41 20.82 15.12
CA ASP A 233 5.67 21.42 14.64
C ASP A 233 6.88 20.96 15.47
#